data_77daba0538fc148fe9bfe4b242b66872
#
_entry.id   77daba0538fc148fe9bfe4b242b66872
#
_cell.length_a   1.000
_cell.length_b   1.000
_cell.length_c   1.000
_cell.angle_alpha   90.00
_cell.angle_beta   90.00
_cell.angle_gamma   90.00
#
_symmetry.space_group_name_H-M   'P 1'
#
loop_
_entity.id
_entity.type
_entity.pdbx_description
1 polymer ?
#
loop_
_entity_poly.entity_id
_entity_poly.type
_entity_poly.pdbx_seq_one_letter_code
_entity_poly.pdbx_strand_id
1 'polypeptide(L)'
;MVIETFKPGKLDEVYSRFHKQGRMMPEGLFYLDSWLEKGGLRCFQLMETENPQLFSEWMEKWNDLAGCEIVEIGIKPVKQD
;
A
#
# COMPACT_ATOMS: atom_id res chain seq x y z
N MET A 1 -5.00 -4.26 4.65
CA MET A 1 -3.77 -3.47 4.92
C MET A 1 -2.68 -3.88 3.96
N VAL A 2 -2.16 -2.93 3.24
CA VAL A 2 -1.01 -3.14 2.37
C VAL A 2 0.23 -2.68 3.13
N ILE A 3 1.21 -3.54 3.26
CA ILE A 3 2.47 -3.19 3.90
C ILE A 3 3.52 -3.15 2.80
N GLU A 4 3.92 -1.94 2.42
CA GLU A 4 4.96 -1.71 1.42
C GLU A 4 6.31 -1.61 2.10
N THR A 5 7.28 -2.39 1.62
CA THR A 5 8.66 -2.26 2.06
C THR A 5 9.47 -1.72 0.89
N PHE A 6 10.02 -0.53 1.04
CA PHE A 6 10.77 0.11 -0.03
C PHE A 6 12.11 -0.56 -0.24
N LYS A 7 12.51 -0.74 -1.49
CA LYS A 7 13.83 -1.26 -1.80
C LYS A 7 14.89 -0.22 -1.41
N PRO A 8 16.08 -0.66 -0.97
CA PRO A 8 17.13 0.27 -0.56
C PRO A 8 17.44 1.33 -1.61
N GLY A 9 17.46 2.60 -1.19
CA GLY A 9 17.78 3.71 -2.08
C GLY A 9 16.68 4.09 -3.06
N LYS A 10 15.48 3.53 -2.96
CA LYS A 10 14.42 3.76 -3.94
C LYS A 10 13.31 4.71 -3.45
N LEU A 11 13.38 5.18 -2.21
CA LEU A 11 12.33 6.02 -1.65
C LEU A 11 12.09 7.29 -2.48
N ASP A 12 13.16 7.93 -2.93
CA ASP A 12 13.03 9.15 -3.76
C ASP A 12 12.33 8.85 -5.08
N GLU A 13 12.59 7.70 -5.68
CA GLU A 13 11.92 7.29 -6.91
C GLU A 13 10.43 7.00 -6.67
N VAL A 14 10.10 6.44 -5.51
CA VAL A 14 8.71 6.21 -5.12
C VAL A 14 7.96 7.54 -5.06
N TYR A 15 8.50 8.51 -4.36
CA TYR A 15 7.86 9.82 -4.27
C TYR A 15 7.80 10.53 -5.62
N SER A 16 8.85 10.42 -6.42
CA SER A 16 8.87 11.03 -7.75
C SER A 16 7.75 10.45 -8.63
N ARG A 17 7.61 9.13 -8.63
CA ARG A 17 6.55 8.48 -9.42
C ARG A 17 5.16 8.85 -8.89
N PHE A 18 5.01 8.88 -7.58
CA PHE A 18 3.76 9.28 -6.95
C PHE A 18 3.35 10.71 -7.34
N HIS A 19 4.30 11.64 -7.33
CA HIS A 19 4.00 13.02 -7.71
C HIS A 19 3.60 13.15 -9.19
N LYS A 20 4.18 12.32 -10.04
CA LYS A 20 3.89 12.38 -11.49
C LYS A 20 2.60 11.66 -11.86
N GLN A 21 2.33 10.54 -11.23
CA GLN A 21 1.28 9.61 -11.68
C GLN A 21 0.27 9.24 -10.59
N GLY A 22 0.45 9.72 -9.38
CA GLY A 22 -0.39 9.35 -8.25
C GLY A 22 -0.20 7.90 -7.86
N ARG A 23 -1.16 7.33 -7.18
CA ARG A 23 -1.09 5.93 -6.73
C ARG A 23 -1.31 4.93 -7.85
N MET A 24 -1.86 5.36 -8.97
CA MET A 24 -2.19 4.50 -10.11
C MET A 24 -3.10 3.34 -9.73
N MET A 25 -4.11 3.63 -8.91
CA MET A 25 -5.06 2.63 -8.44
C MET A 25 -5.99 2.18 -9.55
N PRO A 26 -6.16 0.87 -9.76
CA PRO A 26 -7.19 0.40 -10.69
C PRO A 26 -8.59 0.71 -10.15
N GLU A 27 -9.56 0.78 -11.05
CA GLU A 27 -10.96 0.99 -10.67
C GLU A 27 -11.42 -0.15 -9.76
N GLY A 28 -12.09 0.18 -8.67
CA GLY A 28 -12.56 -0.79 -7.69
C GLY A 28 -11.63 -1.04 -6.52
N LEU A 29 -10.44 -0.46 -6.54
CA LEU A 29 -9.53 -0.49 -5.40
C LEU A 29 -9.51 0.92 -4.79
N PHE A 30 -9.91 1.05 -3.53
CA PHE A 30 -10.08 2.33 -2.87
C PHE A 30 -9.04 2.55 -1.78
N TYR A 31 -8.40 3.70 -1.83
CA TYR A 31 -7.47 4.14 -0.78
C TYR A 31 -8.26 4.80 0.35
N LEU A 32 -8.00 4.39 1.59
CA LEU A 32 -8.66 4.94 2.77
C LEU A 32 -7.71 5.80 3.59
N ASP A 33 -6.53 5.30 3.92
CA ASP A 33 -5.56 6.02 4.74
C ASP A 33 -4.19 5.37 4.63
N SER A 34 -3.15 6.09 5.08
CA SER A 34 -1.81 5.51 5.07
C SER A 34 -0.91 6.16 6.11
N TRP A 35 0.12 5.43 6.51
CA TRP A 35 1.11 5.87 7.48
C TRP A 35 2.49 5.43 7.04
N LEU A 36 3.44 6.36 7.03
CA LEU A 36 4.83 6.04 6.77
C LEU A 36 5.49 5.62 8.09
N GLU A 37 6.22 4.52 8.09
CA GLU A 37 6.99 4.09 9.24
C GLU A 37 8.00 5.19 9.60
N LYS A 38 8.26 5.37 10.88
CA LYS A 38 9.15 6.43 11.37
C LYS A 38 10.51 6.42 10.70
N GLY A 39 11.06 5.25 10.40
CA GLY A 39 12.34 5.14 9.72
C GLY A 39 12.29 5.28 8.21
N GLY A 40 11.09 5.41 7.63
CA GLY A 40 10.93 5.58 6.19
C GLY A 40 11.14 4.32 5.36
N LEU A 41 11.21 3.15 5.99
CA LEU A 41 11.42 1.89 5.28
C LEU A 41 10.12 1.25 4.79
N ARG A 42 9.04 1.46 5.51
CA ARG A 42 7.75 0.84 5.18
C ARG A 42 6.63 1.86 5.18
N CYS A 43 5.64 1.60 4.35
CA CYS A 43 4.40 2.37 4.33
C CYS A 43 3.24 1.42 4.56
N PHE A 44 2.36 1.79 5.48
CA PHE A 44 1.16 1.02 5.78
C PHE A 44 -0.02 1.73 5.11
N GLN A 45 -0.70 1.04 4.19
CA GLN A 45 -1.81 1.64 3.47
C GLN A 45 -3.08 0.83 3.69
N LEU A 46 -4.10 1.50 4.18
CA LEU A 46 -5.41 0.87 4.35
C LEU A 46 -6.20 1.08 3.07
N MET A 47 -6.54 -0.02 2.44
CA MET A 47 -7.29 -0.01 1.19
C MET A 47 -8.45 -0.98 1.26
N GLU A 48 -9.44 -0.73 0.43
CA GLU A 48 -10.67 -1.52 0.39
C GLU A 48 -10.99 -1.92 -1.04
N THR A 49 -11.38 -3.20 -1.22
CA THR A 49 -11.85 -3.69 -2.51
C THR A 49 -12.71 -4.93 -2.31
N GLU A 50 -13.64 -5.16 -3.22
CA GLU A 50 -14.38 -6.42 -3.29
C GLU A 50 -13.65 -7.45 -4.13
N ASN A 51 -12.62 -7.04 -4.87
CA ASN A 51 -11.84 -7.92 -5.74
C ASN A 51 -10.36 -7.89 -5.36
N PRO A 52 -9.88 -8.88 -4.57
CA PRO A 52 -8.48 -8.89 -4.13
C PRO A 52 -7.45 -8.95 -5.26
N GLN A 53 -7.84 -9.39 -6.45
CA GLN A 53 -6.92 -9.42 -7.58
C GLN A 53 -6.47 -8.02 -8.01
N LEU A 54 -7.23 -6.99 -7.66
CA LEU A 54 -6.86 -5.62 -7.95
C LEU A 54 -5.59 -5.19 -7.23
N PHE A 55 -5.28 -5.80 -6.08
CA PHE A 55 -4.00 -5.55 -5.42
C PHE A 55 -2.84 -5.99 -6.29
N SER A 56 -2.93 -7.13 -6.96
CA SER A 56 -1.88 -7.60 -7.85
C SER A 56 -1.67 -6.65 -9.01
N GLU A 57 -2.74 -6.16 -9.62
CA GLU A 57 -2.66 -5.19 -10.70
C GLU A 57 -1.99 -3.89 -10.25
N TRP A 58 -2.36 -3.42 -9.06
CA TRP A 58 -1.77 -2.21 -8.51
C TRP A 58 -0.29 -2.40 -8.19
N MET A 59 0.06 -3.52 -7.56
CA MET A 59 1.43 -3.81 -7.16
C MET A 59 2.38 -3.94 -8.35
N GLU A 60 1.89 -4.39 -9.50
CA GLU A 60 2.72 -4.47 -10.70
C GLU A 60 3.31 -3.11 -11.10
N LYS A 61 2.64 -2.04 -10.75
CA LYS A 61 3.08 -0.68 -11.06
C LYS A 61 4.16 -0.16 -10.12
N TRP A 62 4.39 -0.87 -9.02
CA TRP A 62 5.31 -0.43 -7.97
C TRP A 62 6.35 -1.47 -7.57
N ASN A 63 6.23 -2.72 -8.06
CA ASN A 63 7.07 -3.81 -7.58
C ASN A 63 8.56 -3.67 -7.90
N ASP A 64 8.92 -2.78 -8.81
CA ASP A 64 10.31 -2.44 -9.08
C ASP A 64 10.95 -1.59 -7.98
N LEU A 65 10.12 -0.88 -7.20
CA LEU A 65 10.57 0.02 -6.15
C LEU A 65 10.28 -0.47 -4.74
N ALA A 66 9.28 -1.33 -4.58
CA ALA A 66 8.83 -1.79 -3.27
C ALA A 66 8.29 -3.21 -3.33
N GLY A 67 8.48 -3.96 -2.26
CA GLY A 67 7.76 -5.20 -2.05
C GLY A 67 6.49 -4.92 -1.27
N CYS A 68 5.46 -5.72 -1.49
CA CYS A 68 4.18 -5.53 -0.80
C CYS A 68 3.71 -6.81 -0.15
N GLU A 69 3.13 -6.67 1.03
CA GLU A 69 2.44 -7.73 1.74
C GLU A 69 1.00 -7.28 1.93
N ILE A 70 0.06 -8.16 1.64
CA ILE A 70 -1.36 -7.87 1.84
C ILE A 70 -1.84 -8.61 3.07
N VAL A 71 -2.37 -7.86 4.04
CA VAL A 71 -2.95 -8.42 5.25
C VAL A 71 -4.43 -8.06 5.26
N GLU A 72 -5.28 -9.08 5.24
CA GLU A 72 -6.71 -8.86 5.32
C GLU A 72 -7.09 -8.40 6.72
N ILE A 73 -7.78 -7.28 6.80
CA ILE A 73 -8.20 -6.69 8.06
C ILE A 73 -9.67 -7.01 8.27
N GLY A 74 -9.96 -7.63 9.39
CA GLY A 74 -11.32 -7.91 9.79
C GLY A 74 -11.94 -6.74 10.55
N ILE A 75 -12.97 -7.04 11.29
CA ILE A 75 -13.63 -6.03 12.12
C ILE A 75 -12.75 -5.68 13.31
N LYS A 76 -13.00 -4.55 13.93
CA LYS A 76 -12.33 -4.20 15.17
C LYS A 76 -12.62 -5.25 16.22
N PRO A 77 -11.63 -5.62 17.03
CA PRO A 77 -11.90 -6.56 18.13
C PRO A 77 -12.93 -5.98 19.07
N VAL A 78 -13.79 -6.85 19.56
CA VAL A 78 -14.76 -6.47 20.58
C VAL A 78 -13.98 -6.25 21.86
N LYS A 79 -14.36 -5.18 22.60
CA LYS A 79 -13.71 -4.90 23.89
C LYS A 79 -13.89 -6.10 24.82
N GLN A 80 -12.79 -6.56 25.35
CA GLN A 80 -12.76 -7.64 26.34
C GLN A 80 -12.53 -7.03 27.72
N ASP A 81 -13.36 -7.39 28.65
CA ASP A 81 -13.23 -6.93 30.04
C ASP A 81 -12.63 -7.99 30.92
#